data_52ad21813bdd9e66eab25e23cf4fe17d
#
_entry.id   52ad21813bdd9e66eab25e23cf4fe17d
#
_cell.length_a   1.000
_cell.length_b   1.000
_cell.length_c   1.000
_cell.angle_alpha   90.00
_cell.angle_beta   90.00
_cell.angle_gamma   90.00
#
_symmetry.space_group_name_H-M   'P 1'
#
loop_
_entity.id
_entity.type
_entity.pdbx_description
1 polymer ?
#
loop_
_entity_poly.entity_id
_entity_poly.type
_entity_poly.pdbx_seq_one_letter_code
_entity_poly.pdbx_strand_id
1 'polypeptide(L)'
;MRLLFVADGRSPITLSWLRHWVERGDEVHLVSTFPCDPPPGLASFHVLSVAFGALGGEQAKGAARASKQGLVGRFRGLLRPLRYILGPLSLLPYQTRFRALVTALRPDLIHALRIPFEGMLAASAPREVPLVVSIWGNDLTLHAHGSFMMNWLTRWSLRRAHGLLADAQRDIRLGREWGFVAAKPTLVVPGAGGLRFDEMRRLASEAESLPDLPADVPLIVNPRGSRPGSVRNDTFFRAIPLVVQKNPQACFVCPPLAGDPEAQRWVESLGIEASVRLWPRLSQPQLWRLFQRTQVFVSPSAHDGTPNSLLEAMACGCFPVAGDIESLREWITPGENGFLVNPADPKALAEAILSALGDGNLRGRAARQNARILAERADYLRCMAQVEELYENVRRET
;
A
#
# COMPACT_ATOMS: atom_id res chain seq x y z
N MET A 1 12.21 19.66 -13.92
CA MET A 1 12.28 18.48 -14.81
C MET A 1 10.92 18.23 -15.47
N ARG A 2 10.91 17.59 -16.63
CA ARG A 2 9.69 17.04 -17.24
C ARG A 2 9.55 15.57 -16.85
N LEU A 3 8.59 15.24 -16.00
CA LEU A 3 8.41 13.93 -15.42
C LEU A 3 7.14 13.27 -15.96
N LEU A 4 7.25 12.01 -16.39
CA LEU A 4 6.10 11.19 -16.79
C LEU A 4 5.89 10.06 -15.78
N PHE A 5 4.80 10.14 -15.01
CA PHE A 5 4.38 9.05 -14.14
C PHE A 5 3.47 8.06 -14.87
N VAL A 6 3.69 6.76 -14.62
CA VAL A 6 2.80 5.67 -15.06
C VAL A 6 2.28 4.98 -13.80
N ALA A 7 1.00 5.17 -13.49
CA ALA A 7 0.44 4.76 -12.20
C ALA A 7 -1.09 4.61 -12.22
N ASP A 8 -1.68 4.06 -11.15
CA ASP A 8 -3.12 4.20 -10.87
C ASP A 8 -3.38 5.60 -10.30
N GLY A 9 -3.97 6.49 -11.08
CA GLY A 9 -4.26 7.88 -10.68
C GLY A 9 -5.24 8.04 -9.51
N ARG A 10 -5.91 6.95 -9.07
CA ARG A 10 -6.80 6.93 -7.90
C ARG A 10 -6.07 6.65 -6.60
N SER A 11 -4.83 6.17 -6.68
CA SER A 11 -4.07 5.73 -5.52
C SER A 11 -3.59 6.93 -4.69
N PRO A 12 -3.84 6.96 -3.37
CA PRO A 12 -3.26 7.98 -2.49
C PRO A 12 -1.72 8.05 -2.57
N ILE A 13 -1.07 6.92 -2.84
CA ILE A 13 0.37 6.86 -3.06
C ILE A 13 0.74 7.68 -4.31
N THR A 14 0.07 7.43 -5.44
CA THR A 14 0.28 8.19 -6.66
C THR A 14 0.06 9.69 -6.43
N LEU A 15 -1.02 10.06 -5.75
CA LEU A 15 -1.32 11.46 -5.46
C LEU A 15 -0.24 12.12 -4.60
N SER A 16 0.33 11.41 -3.61
CA SER A 16 1.45 11.90 -2.80
C SER A 16 2.70 12.18 -3.63
N TRP A 17 3.05 11.27 -4.56
CA TRP A 17 4.17 11.45 -5.47
C TRP A 17 3.98 12.62 -6.43
N LEU A 18 2.82 12.71 -7.09
CA LEU A 18 2.52 13.81 -8.03
C LEU A 18 2.56 15.16 -7.34
N ARG A 19 1.96 15.25 -6.13
CA ARG A 19 1.92 16.48 -5.33
C ARG A 19 3.32 17.03 -5.07
N HIS A 20 4.30 16.20 -4.74
CA HIS A 20 5.68 16.63 -4.48
C HIS A 20 6.29 17.38 -5.67
N TRP A 21 6.22 16.78 -6.84
CA TRP A 21 6.86 17.33 -8.03
C TRP A 21 6.11 18.56 -8.56
N VAL A 22 4.79 18.58 -8.43
CA VAL A 22 3.95 19.75 -8.76
C VAL A 22 4.27 20.92 -7.82
N GLU A 23 4.34 20.67 -6.50
CA GLU A 23 4.68 21.70 -5.49
C GLU A 23 6.11 22.24 -5.69
N ARG A 24 7.02 21.42 -6.18
CA ARG A 24 8.38 21.81 -6.53
C ARG A 24 8.46 22.65 -7.82
N GLY A 25 7.42 22.68 -8.62
CA GLY A 25 7.36 23.43 -9.90
C GLY A 25 7.86 22.66 -11.11
N ASP A 26 7.94 21.33 -11.04
CA ASP A 26 8.28 20.47 -12.18
C ASP A 26 7.10 20.32 -13.15
N GLU A 27 7.39 20.04 -14.43
CA GLU A 27 6.39 19.72 -15.44
C GLU A 27 5.98 18.26 -15.32
N VAL A 28 4.82 18.02 -14.69
CA VAL A 28 4.37 16.67 -14.32
C VAL A 28 3.28 16.16 -15.24
N HIS A 29 3.51 15.00 -15.85
CA HIS A 29 2.55 14.30 -16.71
C HIS A 29 2.16 12.96 -16.04
N LEU A 30 0.89 12.54 -16.22
CA LEU A 30 0.40 11.26 -15.71
C LEU A 30 -0.25 10.43 -16.82
N VAL A 31 0.22 9.20 -16.96
CA VAL A 31 -0.51 8.11 -17.62
C VAL A 31 -1.15 7.25 -16.55
N SER A 32 -2.47 7.37 -16.40
CA SER A 32 -3.24 6.54 -15.46
C SER A 32 -3.63 5.21 -16.12
N THR A 33 -3.38 4.10 -15.41
CA THR A 33 -3.80 2.75 -15.82
C THR A 33 -5.26 2.45 -15.49
N PHE A 34 -5.93 3.36 -14.79
CA PHE A 34 -7.36 3.31 -14.48
C PHE A 34 -8.04 4.65 -14.79
N PRO A 35 -9.31 4.62 -15.21
CA PRO A 35 -10.10 5.86 -15.35
C PRO A 35 -10.26 6.56 -13.99
N CYS A 36 -9.95 7.85 -13.96
CA CYS A 36 -10.16 8.74 -12.82
C CYS A 36 -10.22 10.18 -13.32
N ASP A 37 -10.64 11.08 -12.45
CA ASP A 37 -10.50 12.52 -12.70
C ASP A 37 -9.02 12.92 -12.67
N PRO A 38 -8.61 13.91 -13.49
CA PRO A 38 -7.22 14.37 -13.50
C PRO A 38 -6.83 14.96 -12.14
N PRO A 39 -5.74 14.47 -11.51
CA PRO A 39 -5.18 15.15 -10.34
C PRO A 39 -4.81 16.60 -10.64
N PRO A 40 -4.90 17.51 -9.64
CA PRO A 40 -4.61 18.92 -9.86
C PRO A 40 -3.11 19.17 -10.14
N GLY A 41 -2.83 20.24 -10.89
CA GLY A 41 -1.47 20.73 -11.15
C GLY A 41 -0.68 19.98 -12.19
N LEU A 42 -1.27 19.01 -12.89
CA LEU A 42 -0.59 18.28 -13.96
C LEU A 42 -0.50 19.09 -15.26
N ALA A 43 0.63 18.99 -15.95
CA ALA A 43 0.81 19.53 -17.30
C ALA A 43 0.00 18.73 -18.34
N SER A 44 -0.13 17.41 -18.20
CA SER A 44 -1.06 16.60 -18.98
C SER A 44 -1.50 15.33 -18.24
N PHE A 45 -2.67 14.82 -18.62
CA PHE A 45 -3.27 13.61 -18.07
C PHE A 45 -3.81 12.73 -19.18
N HIS A 46 -3.45 11.45 -19.15
CA HIS A 46 -3.85 10.45 -20.14
C HIS A 46 -4.31 9.18 -19.44
N VAL A 47 -5.33 8.51 -19.99
CA VAL A 47 -5.83 7.23 -19.46
C VAL A 47 -5.54 6.12 -20.46
N LEU A 48 -4.77 5.13 -20.04
CA LEU A 48 -4.52 3.89 -20.76
C LEU A 48 -4.97 2.71 -19.90
N SER A 49 -6.23 2.31 -20.01
CA SER A 49 -6.90 1.32 -19.14
C SER A 49 -6.40 -0.10 -19.42
N VAL A 50 -5.25 -0.48 -18.86
CA VAL A 50 -4.66 -1.81 -18.99
C VAL A 50 -5.27 -2.82 -18.01
N ALA A 51 -5.12 -4.10 -18.29
CA ALA A 51 -5.49 -5.21 -17.39
C ALA A 51 -6.93 -5.14 -16.88
N PHE A 52 -7.87 -4.81 -17.77
CA PHE A 52 -9.30 -4.66 -17.44
C PHE A 52 -9.61 -3.49 -16.48
N GLY A 53 -8.72 -2.50 -16.39
CA GLY A 53 -8.91 -1.30 -15.57
C GLY A 53 -10.21 -0.56 -15.89
N ALA A 54 -10.68 -0.59 -17.13
CA ALA A 54 -11.95 -0.01 -17.56
C ALA A 54 -13.18 -0.65 -16.87
N LEU A 55 -13.15 -1.95 -16.56
CA LEU A 55 -14.24 -2.66 -15.89
C LEU A 55 -14.35 -2.32 -14.39
N GLY A 56 -13.26 -1.78 -13.79
CA GLY A 56 -13.23 -1.30 -12.40
C GLY A 56 -13.56 0.19 -12.24
N GLY A 57 -13.71 0.93 -13.34
CA GLY A 57 -13.83 2.39 -13.38
C GLY A 57 -15.22 2.97 -13.07
N GLU A 58 -16.26 2.15 -12.96
CA GLU A 58 -17.61 2.62 -12.61
C GLU A 58 -17.79 2.87 -11.10
N GLN A 59 -16.88 3.50 -10.42
CA GLN A 59 -17.07 3.91 -9.01
C GLN A 59 -17.60 5.34 -8.85
N ALA A 60 -18.05 5.97 -9.90
CA ALA A 60 -18.71 7.27 -9.81
C ALA A 60 -20.18 7.15 -10.23
N LYS A 61 -21.08 7.39 -9.29
CA LYS A 61 -22.53 7.65 -9.34
C LYS A 61 -23.47 6.50 -8.94
N GLY A 62 -24.08 6.68 -7.75
CA GLY A 62 -25.48 6.41 -7.40
C GLY A 62 -25.93 4.98 -7.18
N ALA A 63 -26.56 4.77 -6.08
CA ALA A 63 -27.64 3.89 -5.64
C ALA A 63 -28.06 2.56 -6.37
N ALA A 64 -27.69 2.31 -7.62
CA ALA A 64 -28.02 1.08 -8.35
C ALA A 64 -27.01 -0.08 -8.15
N ARG A 65 -26.12 0.03 -7.19
CA ARG A 65 -24.88 -0.77 -7.07
C ARG A 65 -24.90 -1.94 -6.11
N ALA A 66 -25.87 -2.03 -5.21
CA ALA A 66 -25.90 -3.09 -4.20
C ALA A 66 -26.03 -4.51 -4.83
N SER A 67 -26.71 -4.66 -5.97
CA SER A 67 -26.91 -5.98 -6.60
C SER A 67 -25.73 -6.47 -7.44
N LYS A 68 -24.96 -5.57 -8.08
CA LYS A 68 -23.78 -5.95 -8.89
C LYS A 68 -22.53 -6.21 -8.05
N GLN A 69 -22.36 -5.59 -6.88
CA GLN A 69 -21.23 -5.85 -5.98
C GLN A 69 -21.25 -7.27 -5.40
N GLY A 70 -22.43 -7.85 -5.15
CA GLY A 70 -22.59 -9.23 -4.70
C GLY A 70 -22.08 -10.27 -5.71
N LEU A 71 -22.32 -10.04 -7.02
CA LEU A 71 -21.92 -10.98 -8.08
C LEU A 71 -20.42 -10.91 -8.36
N VAL A 72 -19.84 -9.70 -8.45
CA VAL A 72 -18.40 -9.51 -8.68
C VAL A 72 -17.58 -10.00 -7.48
N GLY A 73 -18.07 -9.83 -6.24
CA GLY A 73 -17.44 -10.36 -5.03
C GLY A 73 -17.33 -11.89 -5.05
N ARG A 74 -18.37 -12.57 -5.50
CA ARG A 74 -18.45 -14.04 -5.56
C ARG A 74 -17.50 -14.67 -6.59
N PHE A 75 -17.14 -13.92 -7.64
CA PHE A 75 -16.22 -14.37 -8.71
C PHE A 75 -14.81 -13.82 -8.62
N ARG A 76 -14.47 -13.02 -7.58
CA ARG A 76 -13.11 -12.46 -7.41
C ARG A 76 -12.00 -13.51 -7.39
N GLY A 77 -12.26 -14.70 -6.85
CA GLY A 77 -11.33 -15.81 -6.86
C GLY A 77 -10.99 -16.34 -8.27
N LEU A 78 -11.97 -16.35 -9.17
CA LEU A 78 -11.82 -16.79 -10.56
C LEU A 78 -11.27 -15.68 -11.49
N LEU A 79 -11.58 -14.43 -11.18
CA LEU A 79 -11.12 -13.28 -11.99
C LEU A 79 -9.63 -12.98 -11.84
N ARG A 80 -9.03 -13.35 -10.72
CA ARG A 80 -7.60 -13.10 -10.47
C ARG A 80 -6.66 -13.93 -11.36
N PRO A 81 -6.81 -15.25 -11.51
CA PRO A 81 -6.04 -16.04 -12.47
C PRO A 81 -6.22 -15.53 -13.90
N LEU A 82 -7.46 -15.20 -14.29
CA LEU A 82 -7.78 -14.66 -15.62
C LEU A 82 -7.05 -13.33 -15.88
N ARG A 83 -6.95 -12.45 -14.87
CA ARG A 83 -6.20 -11.20 -14.96
C ARG A 83 -4.70 -11.44 -15.18
N TYR A 84 -4.12 -12.48 -14.58
CA TYR A 84 -2.70 -12.79 -14.76
C TYR A 84 -2.40 -13.41 -16.13
N ILE A 85 -3.36 -14.06 -16.78
CA ILE A 85 -3.20 -14.66 -18.10
C ILE A 85 -3.50 -13.62 -19.19
N LEU A 86 -4.65 -12.94 -19.13
CA LEU A 86 -5.12 -12.03 -20.15
C LEU A 86 -4.64 -10.57 -19.94
N GLY A 87 -4.36 -10.18 -18.70
CA GLY A 87 -3.91 -8.82 -18.38
C GLY A 87 -2.65 -8.41 -19.14
N PRO A 88 -1.60 -9.23 -19.21
CA PRO A 88 -0.41 -8.95 -20.00
C PRO A 88 -0.70 -8.72 -21.48
N LEU A 89 -1.63 -9.47 -22.07
CA LEU A 89 -2.01 -9.31 -23.49
C LEU A 89 -2.69 -7.95 -23.74
N SER A 90 -3.39 -7.42 -22.73
CA SER A 90 -4.02 -6.10 -22.83
C SER A 90 -3.03 -4.94 -22.96
N LEU A 91 -1.73 -5.16 -22.71
CA LEU A 91 -0.69 -4.14 -22.87
C LEU A 91 -0.37 -3.86 -24.35
N LEU A 92 -0.48 -4.86 -25.20
CA LEU A 92 -0.05 -4.78 -26.60
C LEU A 92 -0.65 -3.58 -27.37
N PRO A 93 -1.97 -3.33 -27.37
CA PRO A 93 -2.56 -2.20 -28.08
C PRO A 93 -2.14 -0.84 -27.49
N TYR A 94 -1.73 -0.79 -26.21
CA TYR A 94 -1.34 0.44 -25.55
C TYR A 94 0.14 0.78 -25.71
N GLN A 95 1.01 -0.18 -26.01
CA GLN A 95 2.45 0.08 -26.16
C GLN A 95 2.75 1.11 -27.26
N THR A 96 2.10 0.99 -28.43
CA THR A 96 2.29 1.94 -29.54
C THR A 96 1.81 3.33 -29.15
N ARG A 97 0.64 3.42 -28.50
CA ARG A 97 0.10 4.70 -28.02
C ARG A 97 1.00 5.32 -26.95
N PHE A 98 1.51 4.50 -26.03
CA PHE A 98 2.42 4.96 -24.99
C PHE A 98 3.74 5.48 -25.57
N ARG A 99 4.34 4.76 -26.55
CA ARG A 99 5.54 5.23 -27.25
C ARG A 99 5.32 6.56 -27.95
N ALA A 100 4.22 6.70 -28.68
CA ALA A 100 3.87 7.95 -29.35
C ALA A 100 3.73 9.11 -28.35
N LEU A 101 3.10 8.84 -27.18
CA LEU A 101 2.97 9.81 -26.10
C LEU A 101 4.33 10.22 -25.54
N VAL A 102 5.22 9.25 -25.24
CA VAL A 102 6.58 9.52 -24.75
C VAL A 102 7.37 10.36 -25.76
N THR A 103 7.27 10.05 -27.06
CA THR A 103 7.93 10.80 -28.13
C THR A 103 7.40 12.24 -28.22
N ALA A 104 6.09 12.45 -28.03
CA ALA A 104 5.48 13.78 -28.05
C ALA A 104 5.83 14.60 -26.81
N LEU A 105 5.78 14.01 -25.63
CA LEU A 105 6.05 14.67 -24.35
C LEU A 105 7.54 14.91 -24.09
N ARG A 106 8.41 14.06 -24.61
CA ARG A 106 9.87 14.09 -24.39
C ARG A 106 10.22 14.23 -22.91
N PRO A 107 9.77 13.32 -22.05
CA PRO A 107 10.07 13.42 -20.62
C PRO A 107 11.56 13.24 -20.36
N ASP A 108 12.09 13.96 -19.36
CA ASP A 108 13.44 13.77 -18.87
C ASP A 108 13.61 12.45 -18.12
N LEU A 109 12.49 11.95 -17.52
CA LEU A 109 12.43 10.70 -16.79
C LEU A 109 11.01 10.15 -16.74
N ILE A 110 10.89 8.83 -16.85
CA ILE A 110 9.64 8.09 -16.62
C ILE A 110 9.74 7.39 -15.27
N HIS A 111 8.72 7.51 -14.43
CA HIS A 111 8.60 6.73 -13.20
C HIS A 111 7.32 5.88 -13.19
N ALA A 112 7.48 4.57 -13.19
CA ALA A 112 6.38 3.63 -12.99
C ALA A 112 6.24 3.29 -11.50
N LEU A 113 5.09 3.62 -10.90
CA LEU A 113 4.89 3.48 -9.44
C LEU A 113 4.55 2.06 -8.97
N ARG A 114 4.69 1.05 -9.80
CA ARG A 114 4.76 -0.38 -9.48
C ARG A 114 5.10 -1.19 -10.72
N ILE A 115 5.49 -2.47 -10.55
CA ILE A 115 5.86 -3.33 -11.68
C ILE A 115 4.65 -3.85 -12.46
N PRO A 116 3.64 -4.51 -11.82
CA PRO A 116 2.55 -5.12 -12.56
C PRO A 116 1.75 -4.09 -13.35
N PHE A 117 1.75 -4.23 -14.67
CA PHE A 117 1.11 -3.43 -15.69
C PHE A 117 1.71 -2.03 -15.89
N GLU A 118 1.89 -1.21 -14.86
CA GLU A 118 2.47 0.13 -14.95
C GLU A 118 3.94 0.06 -15.41
N GLY A 119 4.77 -0.69 -14.71
CA GLY A 119 6.17 -0.91 -15.07
C GLY A 119 6.32 -1.67 -16.40
N MET A 120 5.43 -2.62 -16.66
CA MET A 120 5.40 -3.35 -17.92
C MET A 120 5.05 -2.45 -19.11
N LEU A 121 4.12 -1.51 -18.94
CA LEU A 121 3.80 -0.50 -19.95
C LEU A 121 4.98 0.47 -20.13
N ALA A 122 5.51 1.01 -19.02
CA ALA A 122 6.60 1.97 -19.03
C ALA A 122 7.88 1.41 -19.65
N ALA A 123 8.16 0.11 -19.47
CA ALA A 123 9.30 -0.57 -20.08
C ALA A 123 9.24 -0.61 -21.62
N SER A 124 8.07 -0.35 -22.22
CA SER A 124 7.94 -0.23 -23.69
C SER A 124 8.42 1.12 -24.23
N ALA A 125 8.75 2.11 -23.40
CA ALA A 125 9.33 3.38 -23.83
C ALA A 125 10.63 3.20 -24.62
N PRO A 126 11.02 4.18 -25.46
CA PRO A 126 12.33 4.21 -26.11
C PRO A 126 13.46 4.05 -25.09
N ARG A 127 14.55 3.36 -25.49
CA ARG A 127 15.63 2.96 -24.56
C ARG A 127 16.44 4.13 -24.01
N GLU A 128 16.52 5.20 -24.75
CA GLU A 128 17.20 6.46 -24.45
C GLU A 128 16.46 7.29 -23.41
N VAL A 129 15.21 6.96 -23.07
CA VAL A 129 14.47 7.68 -22.02
C VAL A 129 14.71 7.00 -20.68
N PRO A 130 15.23 7.72 -19.66
CA PRO A 130 15.44 7.20 -18.32
C PRO A 130 14.16 6.62 -17.71
N LEU A 131 14.25 5.41 -17.14
CA LEU A 131 13.12 4.72 -16.50
C LEU A 131 13.46 4.33 -15.07
N VAL A 132 12.73 4.86 -14.12
CA VAL A 132 12.68 4.40 -12.72
C VAL A 132 11.45 3.54 -12.52
N VAL A 133 11.59 2.44 -11.80
CA VAL A 133 10.48 1.55 -11.45
C VAL A 133 10.43 1.38 -9.95
N SER A 134 9.25 1.55 -9.36
CA SER A 134 9.00 1.20 -7.96
C SER A 134 8.54 -0.25 -7.82
N ILE A 135 8.98 -0.92 -6.77
CA ILE A 135 8.46 -2.22 -6.32
C ILE A 135 7.59 -1.98 -5.09
N TRP A 136 6.36 -2.49 -5.13
CA TRP A 136 5.52 -2.57 -3.97
C TRP A 136 5.46 -4.02 -3.48
N GLY A 137 5.57 -4.23 -2.19
CA GLY A 137 5.91 -5.47 -1.51
C GLY A 137 5.28 -6.79 -1.94
N ASN A 138 4.19 -6.80 -2.69
CA ASN A 138 3.60 -8.01 -3.24
C ASN A 138 3.88 -8.19 -4.76
N ASP A 139 4.57 -7.26 -5.40
CA ASP A 139 4.82 -7.31 -6.83
C ASP A 139 5.66 -8.52 -7.21
N LEU A 140 6.76 -8.77 -6.50
CA LEU A 140 7.67 -9.88 -6.74
C LEU A 140 7.27 -11.16 -6.01
N THR A 141 6.72 -11.05 -4.79
CA THR A 141 6.38 -12.23 -3.96
C THR A 141 5.06 -12.89 -4.34
N LEU A 142 4.15 -12.16 -5.00
CA LEU A 142 2.81 -12.63 -5.34
C LEU A 142 2.49 -12.48 -6.83
N HIS A 143 2.58 -11.24 -7.36
CA HIS A 143 2.08 -10.95 -8.70
C HIS A 143 2.97 -11.50 -9.81
N ALA A 144 4.29 -11.46 -9.65
CA ALA A 144 5.25 -11.96 -10.62
C ALA A 144 5.13 -13.47 -10.87
N HIS A 145 4.66 -14.22 -9.88
CA HIS A 145 4.40 -15.67 -9.96
C HIS A 145 3.02 -16.01 -10.51
N GLY A 146 2.18 -15.03 -10.83
CA GLY A 146 0.78 -15.25 -11.22
C GLY A 146 0.60 -15.96 -12.57
N SER A 147 1.55 -15.85 -13.50
CA SER A 147 1.61 -16.60 -14.76
C SER A 147 3.01 -16.51 -15.38
N PHE A 148 3.29 -17.35 -16.40
CA PHE A 148 4.53 -17.26 -17.18
C PHE A 148 4.73 -15.87 -17.80
N MET A 149 3.67 -15.27 -18.36
CA MET A 149 3.75 -13.93 -18.95
C MET A 149 4.01 -12.84 -17.90
N MET A 150 3.40 -12.93 -16.72
CA MET A 150 3.69 -12.02 -15.61
C MET A 150 5.16 -12.11 -15.20
N ASN A 151 5.69 -13.33 -15.07
CA ASN A 151 7.10 -13.57 -14.76
C ASN A 151 8.01 -12.93 -15.82
N TRP A 152 7.77 -13.24 -17.10
CA TRP A 152 8.60 -12.75 -18.20
C TRP A 152 8.57 -11.22 -18.31
N LEU A 153 7.40 -10.59 -18.25
CA LEU A 153 7.25 -9.14 -18.32
C LEU A 153 7.83 -8.43 -17.08
N THR A 154 7.73 -9.03 -15.89
CA THR A 154 8.38 -8.52 -14.67
C THR A 154 9.90 -8.46 -14.86
N ARG A 155 10.51 -9.56 -15.32
CA ARG A 155 11.95 -9.61 -15.61
C ARG A 155 12.36 -8.61 -16.70
N TRP A 156 11.54 -8.49 -17.75
CA TRP A 156 11.78 -7.54 -18.81
C TRP A 156 11.74 -6.09 -18.32
N SER A 157 10.76 -5.73 -17.48
CA SER A 157 10.64 -4.40 -16.88
C SER A 157 11.83 -4.06 -16.01
N LEU A 158 12.27 -5.00 -15.17
CA LEU A 158 13.43 -4.81 -14.28
C LEU A 158 14.75 -4.66 -15.04
N ARG A 159 14.96 -5.45 -16.10
CA ARG A 159 16.14 -5.31 -16.96
C ARG A 159 16.17 -3.97 -17.71
N ARG A 160 15.01 -3.46 -18.09
CA ARG A 160 14.86 -2.19 -18.80
C ARG A 160 15.06 -0.98 -17.87
N ALA A 161 14.74 -1.10 -16.59
CA ALA A 161 14.83 -0.01 -15.64
C ALA A 161 16.27 0.50 -15.49
N HIS A 162 16.43 1.82 -15.32
CA HIS A 162 17.70 2.49 -15.03
C HIS A 162 17.86 2.78 -13.54
N GLY A 163 16.76 2.91 -12.80
CA GLY A 163 16.73 3.04 -11.34
C GLY A 163 15.64 2.20 -10.74
N LEU A 164 15.82 1.77 -9.49
CA LEU A 164 14.88 0.95 -8.75
C LEU A 164 14.57 1.59 -7.40
N LEU A 165 13.28 1.81 -7.15
CA LEU A 165 12.75 2.20 -5.85
C LEU A 165 12.01 1.03 -5.21
N ALA A 166 12.09 0.90 -3.90
CA ALA A 166 11.32 -0.08 -3.16
C ALA A 166 10.93 0.46 -1.78
N ASP A 167 9.94 -0.15 -1.16
CA ASP A 167 9.53 0.18 0.21
C ASP A 167 10.16 -0.72 1.29
N ALA A 168 11.02 -1.70 0.86
CA ALA A 168 11.79 -2.57 1.73
C ALA A 168 13.11 -2.99 1.07
N GLN A 169 14.18 -3.20 1.86
CA GLN A 169 15.48 -3.70 1.39
C GLN A 169 15.35 -5.09 0.74
N ARG A 170 14.46 -5.93 1.30
CA ARG A 170 14.08 -7.22 0.70
C ARG A 170 13.75 -7.07 -0.78
N ASP A 171 12.98 -6.04 -1.15
CA ASP A 171 12.49 -5.87 -2.51
C ASP A 171 13.58 -5.41 -3.47
N ILE A 172 14.59 -4.67 -2.99
CA ILE A 172 15.81 -4.39 -3.78
C ILE A 172 16.57 -5.69 -4.08
N ARG A 173 16.76 -6.54 -3.07
CA ARG A 173 17.40 -7.85 -3.24
C ARG A 173 16.65 -8.72 -4.24
N LEU A 174 15.34 -8.86 -4.05
CA LEU A 174 14.48 -9.59 -4.99
C LEU A 174 14.51 -8.98 -6.39
N GLY A 175 14.48 -7.66 -6.53
CA GLY A 175 14.57 -6.99 -7.82
C GLY A 175 15.84 -7.38 -8.59
N ARG A 176 16.98 -7.50 -7.91
CA ARG A 176 18.25 -8.00 -8.49
C ARG A 176 18.16 -9.47 -8.90
N GLU A 177 17.59 -10.33 -8.08
CA GLU A 177 17.36 -11.75 -8.40
C GLU A 177 16.43 -11.93 -9.61
N TRP A 178 15.49 -10.99 -9.80
CA TRP A 178 14.56 -10.97 -10.93
C TRP A 178 15.12 -10.28 -12.17
N GLY A 179 16.34 -9.75 -12.13
CA GLY A 179 17.09 -9.29 -13.29
C GLY A 179 17.38 -7.80 -13.37
N PHE A 180 17.11 -7.03 -12.31
CA PHE A 180 17.62 -5.66 -12.23
C PHE A 180 19.14 -5.66 -12.14
N VAL A 181 19.79 -4.78 -12.89
CA VAL A 181 21.27 -4.73 -12.96
C VAL A 181 21.83 -4.16 -11.66
N ALA A 182 22.67 -4.93 -10.98
CA ALA A 182 23.18 -4.61 -9.65
C ALA A 182 23.95 -3.28 -9.54
N ALA A 183 24.63 -2.87 -10.62
CA ALA A 183 25.40 -1.61 -10.68
C ALA A 183 24.52 -0.35 -10.82
N LYS A 184 23.25 -0.49 -11.17
CA LYS A 184 22.33 0.65 -11.34
C LYS A 184 21.82 1.18 -10.00
N PRO A 185 21.45 2.48 -9.93
CA PRO A 185 20.99 3.13 -8.71
C PRO A 185 19.76 2.45 -8.10
N THR A 186 19.77 2.31 -6.76
CA THR A 186 18.61 1.80 -5.99
C THR A 186 18.37 2.64 -4.76
N LEU A 187 17.11 2.76 -4.33
CA LEU A 187 16.75 3.48 -3.12
C LEU A 187 15.58 2.79 -2.42
N VAL A 188 15.62 2.77 -1.08
CA VAL A 188 14.50 2.32 -0.24
C VAL A 188 13.90 3.50 0.47
N VAL A 189 12.62 3.77 0.17
CA VAL A 189 11.79 4.79 0.82
C VAL A 189 10.37 4.26 0.99
N PRO A 190 9.61 4.70 2.02
CA PRO A 190 8.21 4.32 2.16
C PRO A 190 7.42 4.56 0.88
N GLY A 191 6.48 3.67 0.57
CA GLY A 191 5.77 3.68 -0.72
C GLY A 191 5.10 5.01 -1.08
N ALA A 192 4.63 5.79 -0.10
CA ALA A 192 4.06 7.13 -0.30
C ALA A 192 5.10 8.28 -0.30
N GLY A 193 6.41 7.97 -0.31
CA GLY A 193 7.47 8.98 -0.23
C GLY A 193 7.79 9.44 1.20
N GLY A 194 7.29 8.73 2.22
CA GLY A 194 7.47 9.08 3.63
C GLY A 194 6.23 9.69 4.29
N LEU A 195 6.38 10.13 5.54
CA LEU A 195 5.32 10.69 6.38
C LEU A 195 5.52 12.18 6.62
N ARG A 196 4.48 12.96 6.40
CA ARG A 196 4.42 14.40 6.73
C ARG A 196 3.89 14.56 8.15
N PHE A 197 4.73 14.38 9.17
CA PHE A 197 4.31 14.30 10.57
C PHE A 197 3.48 15.49 11.05
N ASP A 198 3.85 16.72 10.71
CA ASP A 198 3.12 17.92 11.13
C ASP A 198 1.75 18.00 10.45
N GLU A 199 1.69 17.70 9.16
CA GLU A 199 0.43 17.62 8.40
C GLU A 199 -0.48 16.54 8.98
N MET A 200 0.06 15.36 9.32
CA MET A 200 -0.70 14.28 9.95
C MET A 200 -1.33 14.73 11.27
N ARG A 201 -0.55 15.39 12.15
CA ARG A 201 -1.05 15.87 13.46
C ARG A 201 -2.14 16.92 13.28
N ARG A 202 -1.91 17.90 12.42
CA ARG A 202 -2.86 18.98 12.14
C ARG A 202 -4.17 18.41 11.55
N LEU A 203 -4.10 17.65 10.46
CA LEU A 203 -5.28 17.11 9.78
C LEU A 203 -6.05 16.10 10.63
N ALA A 204 -5.38 15.33 11.50
CA ALA A 204 -6.06 14.44 12.43
C ALA A 204 -6.90 15.22 13.46
N SER A 205 -6.42 16.38 13.93
CA SER A 205 -7.16 17.24 14.87
C SER A 205 -8.35 17.94 14.19
N GLU A 206 -8.25 18.28 12.92
CA GLU A 206 -9.28 18.93 12.11
C GLU A 206 -10.27 17.93 11.48
N ALA A 207 -10.00 16.61 11.59
CA ALA A 207 -10.81 15.58 10.96
C ALA A 207 -12.26 15.60 11.47
N GLU A 208 -13.20 15.24 10.60
CA GLU A 208 -14.58 14.97 11.00
C GLU A 208 -14.66 13.93 12.11
N SER A 209 -15.74 13.98 12.88
CA SER A 209 -15.99 13.03 13.96
C SER A 209 -15.94 11.58 13.45
N LEU A 210 -15.31 10.70 14.24
CA LEU A 210 -15.37 9.27 13.98
C LEU A 210 -16.78 8.74 14.25
N PRO A 211 -17.19 7.64 13.60
CA PRO A 211 -18.35 6.90 14.04
C PRO A 211 -18.25 6.57 15.53
N ASP A 212 -19.40 6.32 16.15
CA ASP A 212 -19.50 6.12 17.61
C ASP A 212 -18.54 5.01 18.08
N LEU A 213 -17.67 5.37 19.02
CA LEU A 213 -16.71 4.47 19.68
C LEU A 213 -16.94 4.55 21.19
N PRO A 214 -16.95 3.40 21.88
CA PRO A 214 -16.97 3.39 23.32
C PRO A 214 -15.82 4.25 23.90
N ALA A 215 -16.11 5.03 24.91
CA ALA A 215 -15.08 5.72 25.67
C ALA A 215 -14.33 4.72 26.56
N ASP A 216 -13.04 4.98 26.79
CA ASP A 216 -12.20 4.28 27.78
C ASP A 216 -12.11 2.75 27.65
N VAL A 217 -12.30 2.23 26.41
CA VAL A 217 -12.07 0.81 26.12
C VAL A 217 -10.78 0.60 25.32
N PRO A 218 -10.13 -0.56 25.49
CA PRO A 218 -8.98 -0.92 24.64
C PRO A 218 -9.40 -1.02 23.17
N LEU A 219 -8.80 -0.20 22.29
CA LEU A 219 -9.03 -0.22 20.85
C LEU A 219 -7.94 -0.97 20.13
N ILE A 220 -8.37 -1.92 19.31
CA ILE A 220 -7.53 -2.69 18.38
C ILE A 220 -8.00 -2.39 16.97
N VAL A 221 -7.12 -1.95 16.09
CA VAL A 221 -7.48 -1.56 14.71
C VAL A 221 -6.78 -2.42 13.67
N ASN A 222 -7.56 -3.01 12.76
CA ASN A 222 -7.07 -3.60 11.52
C ASN A 222 -7.57 -2.80 10.31
N PRO A 223 -6.77 -1.88 9.74
CA PRO A 223 -7.21 -0.99 8.65
C PRO A 223 -6.98 -1.59 7.27
N ARG A 224 -6.61 -2.87 7.18
CA ARG A 224 -6.10 -3.45 5.92
C ARG A 224 -7.18 -3.77 4.89
N GLY A 225 -8.44 -3.87 5.30
CA GLY A 225 -9.54 -4.25 4.42
C GLY A 225 -9.40 -5.66 3.85
N SER A 226 -10.20 -5.98 2.84
CA SER A 226 -10.16 -7.28 2.17
C SER A 226 -9.03 -7.31 1.12
N ARG A 227 -7.97 -8.07 1.40
CA ARG A 227 -6.80 -8.28 0.53
C ARG A 227 -6.46 -9.77 0.44
N PRO A 228 -7.24 -10.57 -0.29
CA PRO A 228 -7.04 -12.01 -0.39
C PRO A 228 -5.64 -12.36 -0.86
N GLY A 229 -4.99 -13.30 -0.16
CA GLY A 229 -3.63 -13.75 -0.45
C GLY A 229 -2.52 -12.84 0.10
N SER A 230 -2.81 -11.62 0.52
CA SER A 230 -1.81 -10.73 1.14
C SER A 230 -2.02 -10.56 2.64
N VAL A 231 -3.26 -10.42 3.09
CA VAL A 231 -3.60 -10.23 4.51
C VAL A 231 -4.51 -11.37 4.98
N ARG A 232 -4.18 -11.94 6.13
CA ARG A 232 -4.88 -13.06 6.75
C ARG A 232 -5.98 -12.54 7.69
N ASN A 233 -7.03 -11.96 7.11
CA ASN A 233 -8.20 -11.53 7.88
C ASN A 233 -8.88 -12.69 8.60
N ASP A 234 -8.86 -13.90 8.03
CA ASP A 234 -9.33 -15.11 8.68
C ASP A 234 -8.62 -15.38 10.02
N THR A 235 -7.30 -15.19 10.08
CA THR A 235 -6.50 -15.30 11.30
C THR A 235 -6.87 -14.20 12.29
N PHE A 236 -7.05 -12.97 11.81
CA PHE A 236 -7.43 -11.84 12.65
C PHE A 236 -8.79 -12.08 13.33
N PHE A 237 -9.83 -12.42 12.56
CA PHE A 237 -11.16 -12.65 13.13
C PHE A 237 -11.19 -13.84 14.09
N ARG A 238 -10.47 -14.92 13.80
CA ARG A 238 -10.36 -16.09 14.71
C ARG A 238 -9.60 -15.79 16.00
N ALA A 239 -8.74 -14.76 16.04
CA ALA A 239 -8.05 -14.35 17.25
C ALA A 239 -8.97 -13.58 18.20
N ILE A 240 -10.00 -12.92 17.71
CA ILE A 240 -10.88 -12.02 18.49
C ILE A 240 -11.56 -12.75 19.68
N PRO A 241 -12.22 -13.91 19.51
CA PRO A 241 -12.82 -14.63 20.64
C PRO A 241 -11.82 -14.93 21.77
N LEU A 242 -10.56 -15.26 21.40
CA LEU A 242 -9.50 -15.57 22.37
C LEU A 242 -9.07 -14.32 23.16
N VAL A 243 -9.08 -13.15 22.53
CA VAL A 243 -8.80 -11.88 23.22
C VAL A 243 -9.96 -11.46 24.09
N VAL A 244 -11.20 -11.50 23.58
CA VAL A 244 -12.42 -11.09 24.29
C VAL A 244 -12.67 -11.96 25.53
N GLN A 245 -12.34 -13.25 25.48
CA GLN A 245 -12.43 -14.13 26.64
C GLN A 245 -11.61 -13.61 27.83
N LYS A 246 -10.43 -13.02 27.60
CA LYS A 246 -9.54 -12.48 28.64
C LYS A 246 -9.71 -10.98 28.86
N ASN A 247 -10.17 -10.26 27.86
CA ASN A 247 -10.43 -8.82 27.91
C ASN A 247 -11.79 -8.49 27.25
N PRO A 248 -12.92 -8.67 27.98
CA PRO A 248 -14.26 -8.51 27.43
C PRO A 248 -14.60 -7.09 26.92
N GLN A 249 -13.85 -6.10 27.35
CA GLN A 249 -14.04 -4.70 26.93
C GLN A 249 -13.29 -4.35 25.63
N ALA A 250 -12.44 -5.25 25.09
CA ALA A 250 -11.66 -4.99 23.89
C ALA A 250 -12.58 -4.72 22.69
N CYS A 251 -12.36 -3.61 22.01
CA CYS A 251 -13.10 -3.21 20.82
C CYS A 251 -12.22 -3.26 19.58
N PHE A 252 -12.65 -3.99 18.56
CA PHE A 252 -11.94 -4.20 17.31
C PHE A 252 -12.59 -3.36 16.21
N VAL A 253 -11.83 -2.44 15.62
CA VAL A 253 -12.31 -1.57 14.55
C VAL A 253 -11.65 -1.94 13.22
N CYS A 254 -12.45 -2.17 12.23
CA CYS A 254 -12.04 -2.73 10.93
C CYS A 254 -12.49 -1.85 9.74
N PRO A 255 -11.87 -0.70 9.48
CA PRO A 255 -12.06 0.00 8.21
C PRO A 255 -11.18 -0.64 7.11
N PRO A 256 -11.62 -0.76 5.88
CA PRO A 256 -12.94 -0.51 5.29
C PRO A 256 -13.70 -1.82 5.05
N LEU A 257 -14.15 -2.50 6.08
CA LEU A 257 -14.83 -3.81 5.98
C LEU A 257 -16.37 -3.72 6.13
N ALA A 258 -16.95 -2.53 6.26
CA ALA A 258 -18.41 -2.39 6.24
C ALA A 258 -18.98 -2.92 4.92
N GLY A 259 -19.96 -3.82 5.02
CA GLY A 259 -20.61 -4.46 3.86
C GLY A 259 -19.76 -5.52 3.15
N ASP A 260 -18.59 -5.92 3.70
CA ASP A 260 -17.83 -7.07 3.20
C ASP A 260 -18.50 -8.37 3.67
N PRO A 261 -19.01 -9.23 2.75
CA PRO A 261 -19.79 -10.41 3.12
C PRO A 261 -18.98 -11.48 3.84
N GLU A 262 -17.66 -11.51 3.64
CA GLU A 262 -16.76 -12.46 4.30
C GLU A 262 -16.49 -12.02 5.73
N ALA A 263 -16.24 -10.72 5.95
CA ALA A 263 -16.08 -10.15 7.28
C ALA A 263 -17.38 -10.31 8.13
N GLN A 264 -18.54 -10.07 7.54
CA GLN A 264 -19.84 -10.27 8.21
C GLN A 264 -20.03 -11.73 8.64
N ARG A 265 -19.74 -12.70 7.75
CA ARG A 265 -19.82 -14.13 8.10
C ARG A 265 -18.88 -14.50 9.24
N TRP A 266 -17.64 -13.97 9.30
CA TRP A 266 -16.76 -14.23 10.42
C TRP A 266 -17.30 -13.65 11.72
N VAL A 267 -17.82 -12.42 11.70
CA VAL A 267 -18.41 -11.80 12.89
C VAL A 267 -19.57 -12.64 13.44
N GLU A 268 -20.53 -13.03 12.58
CA GLU A 268 -21.69 -13.83 12.95
C GLU A 268 -21.30 -15.25 13.41
N SER A 269 -20.44 -15.94 12.63
CA SER A 269 -20.09 -17.34 12.93
C SER A 269 -19.23 -17.51 14.19
N LEU A 270 -18.51 -16.45 14.61
CA LEU A 270 -17.65 -16.45 15.79
C LEU A 270 -18.35 -15.80 17.02
N GLY A 271 -19.54 -15.23 16.87
CA GLY A 271 -20.31 -14.61 17.95
C GLY A 271 -19.61 -13.40 18.56
N ILE A 272 -19.02 -12.53 17.71
CA ILE A 272 -18.19 -11.39 18.16
C ILE A 272 -18.77 -10.02 17.83
N GLU A 273 -20.08 -9.93 17.54
CA GLU A 273 -20.78 -8.71 17.12
C GLU A 273 -20.64 -7.59 18.14
N ALA A 274 -20.65 -7.92 19.43
CA ALA A 274 -20.54 -6.94 20.50
C ALA A 274 -19.17 -6.24 20.49
N SER A 275 -18.10 -6.95 20.09
CA SER A 275 -16.70 -6.50 20.19
C SER A 275 -16.16 -5.93 18.86
N VAL A 276 -16.83 -6.14 17.72
CA VAL A 276 -16.31 -5.76 16.40
C VAL A 276 -17.11 -4.62 15.79
N ARG A 277 -16.42 -3.69 15.18
CA ARG A 277 -16.99 -2.58 14.39
C ARG A 277 -16.45 -2.66 12.97
N LEU A 278 -17.27 -3.11 12.03
CA LEU A 278 -16.97 -3.07 10.60
C LEU A 278 -17.35 -1.68 10.08
N TRP A 279 -16.33 -0.86 9.80
CA TRP A 279 -16.55 0.51 9.37
C TRP A 279 -16.38 0.67 7.86
N PRO A 280 -16.98 1.72 7.25
CA PRO A 280 -16.71 2.11 5.89
C PRO A 280 -15.25 2.60 5.77
N ARG A 281 -14.83 2.87 4.54
CA ARG A 281 -13.53 3.51 4.29
C ARG A 281 -13.51 4.89 4.95
N LEU A 282 -12.55 5.11 5.81
CA LEU A 282 -12.27 6.41 6.40
C LEU A 282 -11.44 7.27 5.45
N SER A 283 -11.59 8.58 5.55
CA SER A 283 -10.61 9.52 5.00
C SER A 283 -9.26 9.36 5.72
N GLN A 284 -8.17 9.81 5.09
CA GLN A 284 -6.85 9.71 5.69
C GLN A 284 -6.77 10.43 7.06
N PRO A 285 -7.28 11.68 7.21
CA PRO A 285 -7.31 12.34 8.51
C PRO A 285 -8.13 11.61 9.58
N GLN A 286 -9.28 11.04 9.21
CA GLN A 286 -10.09 10.23 10.13
C GLN A 286 -9.36 8.97 10.57
N LEU A 287 -8.58 8.32 9.67
CA LEU A 287 -7.79 7.15 10.01
C LEU A 287 -6.67 7.50 11.01
N TRP A 288 -5.99 8.63 10.83
CA TRP A 288 -4.99 9.10 11.78
C TRP A 288 -5.60 9.46 13.13
N ARG A 289 -6.78 10.10 13.15
CA ARG A 289 -7.53 10.36 14.39
C ARG A 289 -7.93 9.07 15.10
N LEU A 290 -8.32 8.02 14.37
CA LEU A 290 -8.56 6.70 14.94
C LEU A 290 -7.29 6.11 15.54
N PHE A 291 -6.15 6.18 14.85
CA PHE A 291 -4.88 5.68 15.35
C PHE A 291 -4.43 6.38 16.64
N GLN A 292 -4.67 7.68 16.80
CA GLN A 292 -4.36 8.41 18.04
C GLN A 292 -5.11 7.88 19.27
N ARG A 293 -6.25 7.20 19.07
CA ARG A 293 -7.04 6.55 20.13
C ARG A 293 -6.73 5.06 20.30
N THR A 294 -5.94 4.48 19.40
CA THR A 294 -5.73 3.04 19.27
C THR A 294 -4.53 2.60 20.09
N GLN A 295 -4.69 1.56 20.92
CA GLN A 295 -3.59 0.93 21.65
C GLN A 295 -2.80 -0.03 20.76
N VAL A 296 -3.49 -0.87 19.97
CA VAL A 296 -2.85 -1.92 19.18
C VAL A 296 -3.29 -1.82 17.72
N PHE A 297 -2.32 -1.64 16.84
CA PHE A 297 -2.49 -1.81 15.39
C PHE A 297 -2.23 -3.27 15.01
N VAL A 298 -3.11 -3.86 14.21
CA VAL A 298 -2.96 -5.25 13.77
C VAL A 298 -2.92 -5.34 12.24
N SER A 299 -1.93 -6.06 11.71
CA SER A 299 -1.81 -6.36 10.29
C SER A 299 -1.17 -7.74 10.07
N PRO A 300 -1.93 -8.85 10.07
CA PRO A 300 -1.39 -10.19 9.87
C PRO A 300 -1.11 -10.45 8.39
N SER A 301 -0.20 -9.65 7.80
CA SER A 301 0.18 -9.77 6.40
C SER A 301 1.06 -10.99 6.16
N ALA A 302 0.76 -11.75 5.10
CA ALA A 302 1.57 -12.85 4.59
C ALA A 302 2.44 -12.41 3.39
N HIS A 303 1.96 -11.43 2.63
CA HIS A 303 2.69 -10.81 1.52
C HIS A 303 2.48 -9.30 1.57
N ASP A 304 3.53 -8.58 1.91
CA ASP A 304 3.53 -7.12 1.95
C ASP A 304 4.97 -6.57 1.79
N GLY A 305 5.08 -5.28 1.47
CA GLY A 305 6.30 -4.51 1.67
C GLY A 305 6.23 -3.79 3.00
N THR A 306 6.41 -2.48 2.97
CA THR A 306 6.19 -1.59 4.11
C THR A 306 4.81 -0.95 4.00
N PRO A 307 3.78 -1.44 4.73
CA PRO A 307 2.47 -0.84 4.67
C PRO A 307 2.49 0.60 5.20
N ASN A 308 2.03 1.57 4.42
CA ASN A 308 1.92 2.96 4.89
C ASN A 308 1.10 3.05 6.18
N SER A 309 0.02 2.26 6.29
CA SER A 309 -0.81 2.23 7.50
C SER A 309 -0.08 1.73 8.76
N LEU A 310 0.96 0.89 8.62
CA LEU A 310 1.83 0.52 9.73
C LEU A 310 2.64 1.72 10.20
N LEU A 311 3.30 2.42 9.29
CA LEU A 311 4.13 3.58 9.63
C LEU A 311 3.28 4.72 10.21
N GLU A 312 2.08 4.95 9.66
CA GLU A 312 1.12 5.93 10.16
C GLU A 312 0.62 5.58 11.57
N ALA A 313 0.31 4.30 11.83
CA ALA A 313 -0.09 3.84 13.16
C ALA A 313 1.05 3.98 14.17
N MET A 314 2.29 3.61 13.79
CA MET A 314 3.48 3.81 14.63
C MET A 314 3.71 5.31 14.92
N ALA A 315 3.51 6.20 13.94
CA ALA A 315 3.62 7.64 14.09
C ALA A 315 2.57 8.22 15.06
N CYS A 316 1.38 7.60 15.10
CA CYS A 316 0.31 7.96 16.03
C CYS A 316 0.45 7.30 17.42
N GLY A 317 1.51 6.51 17.65
CA GLY A 317 1.79 5.89 18.96
C GLY A 317 1.15 4.51 19.16
N CYS A 318 0.52 3.91 18.16
CA CYS A 318 -0.01 2.55 18.25
C CYS A 318 1.13 1.53 18.41
N PHE A 319 0.88 0.51 19.21
CA PHE A 319 1.76 -0.65 19.28
C PHE A 319 1.46 -1.62 18.13
N PRO A 320 2.41 -1.89 17.21
CA PRO A 320 2.15 -2.76 16.08
C PRO A 320 2.26 -4.24 16.45
N VAL A 321 1.25 -5.02 16.02
CA VAL A 321 1.28 -6.49 15.97
C VAL A 321 1.07 -6.90 14.52
N ALA A 322 2.10 -7.45 13.90
CA ALA A 322 2.12 -7.69 12.47
C ALA A 322 2.55 -9.12 12.12
N GLY A 323 2.30 -9.53 10.88
CA GLY A 323 2.77 -10.81 10.37
C GLY A 323 4.30 -10.88 10.32
N ASP A 324 4.87 -12.01 10.73
CA ASP A 324 6.32 -12.23 10.70
C ASP A 324 6.78 -12.52 9.26
N ILE A 325 7.07 -11.47 8.53
CA ILE A 325 7.62 -11.49 7.16
C ILE A 325 8.84 -10.60 7.06
N GLU A 326 9.75 -10.92 6.15
CA GLU A 326 11.07 -10.27 6.04
C GLU A 326 10.99 -8.74 5.97
N SER A 327 10.06 -8.18 5.18
CA SER A 327 9.91 -6.73 5.05
C SER A 327 9.48 -6.03 6.34
N LEU A 328 8.67 -6.69 7.19
CA LEU A 328 8.21 -6.10 8.45
C LEU A 328 9.25 -6.22 9.56
N ARG A 329 10.16 -7.20 9.48
CA ARG A 329 11.35 -7.29 10.36
C ARG A 329 12.31 -6.11 10.17
N GLU A 330 12.22 -5.39 9.05
CA GLU A 330 12.99 -4.16 8.82
C GLU A 330 12.50 -2.99 9.70
N TRP A 331 11.29 -3.04 10.23
CA TRP A 331 10.64 -2.00 11.02
C TRP A 331 10.37 -2.40 12.46
N ILE A 332 10.14 -3.68 12.71
CA ILE A 332 9.72 -4.21 14.01
C ILE A 332 10.78 -5.15 14.56
N THR A 333 11.30 -4.82 15.74
CA THR A 333 12.09 -5.71 16.61
C THR A 333 11.15 -6.29 17.64
N PRO A 334 10.84 -7.61 17.60
CA PRO A 334 9.88 -8.22 18.50
C PRO A 334 10.22 -8.02 19.98
N GLY A 335 9.23 -7.58 20.76
CA GLY A 335 9.39 -7.34 22.21
C GLY A 335 9.95 -5.95 22.57
N GLU A 336 10.42 -5.17 21.58
CA GLU A 336 10.93 -3.81 21.81
C GLU A 336 9.95 -2.75 21.32
N ASN A 337 9.66 -2.74 20.01
CA ASN A 337 8.84 -1.71 19.39
C ASN A 337 7.58 -2.25 18.69
N GLY A 338 7.30 -3.55 18.82
CA GLY A 338 6.15 -4.24 18.29
C GLY A 338 6.25 -5.74 18.48
N PHE A 339 5.28 -6.49 17.95
CA PHE A 339 5.33 -7.95 17.86
C PHE A 339 5.18 -8.42 16.43
N LEU A 340 5.92 -9.49 16.10
CA LEU A 340 5.81 -10.23 14.85
C LEU A 340 5.30 -11.65 15.17
N VAL A 341 4.24 -12.07 14.46
CA VAL A 341 3.59 -13.37 14.68
C VAL A 341 3.42 -14.12 13.38
N ASN A 342 3.40 -15.45 13.43
CA ASN A 342 3.01 -16.22 12.26
C ASN A 342 1.63 -15.76 11.77
N PRO A 343 1.52 -15.23 10.53
CA PRO A 343 0.25 -14.67 10.03
C PRO A 343 -0.87 -15.73 9.89
N ALA A 344 -0.54 -17.02 9.99
CA ALA A 344 -1.50 -18.11 9.94
C ALA A 344 -1.93 -18.64 11.34
N ASP A 345 -1.40 -18.06 12.44
CA ASP A 345 -1.66 -18.52 13.80
C ASP A 345 -2.55 -17.53 14.60
N PRO A 346 -3.85 -17.82 14.74
CA PRO A 346 -4.76 -16.99 15.51
C PRO A 346 -4.44 -16.94 17.01
N LYS A 347 -3.85 -18.01 17.57
CA LYS A 347 -3.50 -18.07 19.01
C LYS A 347 -2.33 -17.16 19.29
N ALA A 348 -1.24 -17.27 18.50
CA ALA A 348 -0.10 -16.39 18.63
C ALA A 348 -0.48 -14.91 18.44
N LEU A 349 -1.40 -14.62 17.50
CA LEU A 349 -1.91 -13.27 17.30
C LEU A 349 -2.69 -12.77 18.53
N ALA A 350 -3.56 -13.59 19.11
CA ALA A 350 -4.33 -13.23 20.30
C ALA A 350 -3.42 -12.98 21.50
N GLU A 351 -2.41 -13.83 21.72
CA GLU A 351 -1.43 -13.70 22.80
C GLU A 351 -0.61 -12.40 22.66
N ALA A 352 -0.17 -12.07 21.45
CA ALA A 352 0.53 -10.83 21.17
C ALA A 352 -0.34 -9.58 21.43
N ILE A 353 -1.61 -9.61 21.01
CA ILE A 353 -2.57 -8.52 21.31
C ILE A 353 -2.76 -8.37 22.83
N LEU A 354 -3.00 -9.46 23.56
CA LEU A 354 -3.20 -9.45 25.01
C LEU A 354 -1.96 -8.94 25.74
N SER A 355 -0.77 -9.38 25.36
CA SER A 355 0.50 -8.93 25.92
C SER A 355 0.70 -7.43 25.68
N ALA A 356 0.40 -6.94 24.46
CA ALA A 356 0.45 -5.52 24.16
C ALA A 356 -0.56 -4.71 24.97
N LEU A 357 -1.78 -5.20 25.18
CA LEU A 357 -2.79 -4.50 25.99
C LEU A 357 -2.42 -4.48 27.48
N GLY A 358 -1.82 -5.55 27.99
CA GLY A 358 -1.46 -5.71 29.40
C GLY A 358 -0.26 -4.87 29.85
N ASP A 359 0.63 -4.47 28.94
CA ASP A 359 1.86 -3.72 29.29
C ASP A 359 1.88 -2.31 28.70
N GLY A 360 1.33 -1.34 29.46
CA GLY A 360 1.36 0.08 29.10
C GLY A 360 2.78 0.66 29.02
N ASN A 361 3.71 0.17 29.84
CA ASN A 361 5.11 0.61 29.82
C ASN A 361 5.80 0.17 28.55
N LEU A 362 5.57 -1.07 28.11
CA LEU A 362 6.07 -1.55 26.81
C LEU A 362 5.55 -0.68 25.67
N ARG A 363 4.23 -0.43 25.60
CA ARG A 363 3.65 0.44 24.57
C ARG A 363 4.27 1.83 24.58
N GLY A 364 4.48 2.42 25.77
CA GLY A 364 5.10 3.75 25.89
C GLY A 364 6.56 3.78 25.43
N ARG A 365 7.35 2.74 25.72
CA ARG A 365 8.72 2.61 25.20
C ARG A 365 8.72 2.42 23.68
N ALA A 366 7.88 1.52 23.18
CA ALA A 366 7.72 1.24 21.76
C ALA A 366 7.34 2.49 20.96
N ALA A 367 6.39 3.30 21.44
CA ALA A 367 5.98 4.54 20.78
C ALA A 367 7.15 5.52 20.64
N ARG A 368 7.99 5.69 21.69
CA ARG A 368 9.18 6.54 21.60
C ARG A 368 10.24 6.00 20.62
N GLN A 369 10.47 4.69 20.63
CA GLN A 369 11.40 4.05 19.71
C GLN A 369 10.90 4.16 18.27
N ASN A 370 9.63 3.88 18.02
CA ASN A 370 8.99 4.02 16.72
C ASN A 370 9.09 5.45 16.17
N ALA A 371 8.86 6.45 17.00
CA ALA A 371 9.00 7.85 16.60
C ALA A 371 10.43 8.19 16.12
N ARG A 372 11.47 7.65 16.78
CA ARG A 372 12.87 7.83 16.35
C ARG A 372 13.15 7.12 15.02
N ILE A 373 12.76 5.85 14.89
CA ILE A 373 12.91 5.07 13.65
C ILE A 373 12.25 5.78 12.47
N LEU A 374 11.03 6.29 12.69
CA LEU A 374 10.28 6.97 11.64
C LEU A 374 10.91 8.32 11.26
N ALA A 375 11.39 9.11 12.22
CA ALA A 375 12.09 10.37 11.96
C ALA A 375 13.38 10.16 11.13
N GLU A 376 14.06 9.04 11.35
CA GLU A 376 15.29 8.70 10.62
C GLU A 376 15.03 8.13 9.23
N ARG A 377 13.98 7.31 9.07
CA ARG A 377 13.81 6.45 7.89
C ARG A 377 12.55 6.74 7.07
N ALA A 378 11.60 7.50 7.60
CA ALA A 378 10.32 7.75 6.98
C ALA A 378 9.90 9.23 6.96
N ASP A 379 10.78 10.17 7.35
CA ASP A 379 10.50 11.60 7.21
C ASP A 379 10.36 11.97 5.74
N TYR A 380 9.25 12.64 5.39
CA TYR A 380 8.90 12.92 4.01
C TYR A 380 9.95 13.77 3.29
N LEU A 381 10.41 14.86 3.90
CA LEU A 381 11.35 15.75 3.24
C LEU A 381 12.69 15.06 2.99
N ARG A 382 13.15 14.29 3.97
CA ARG A 382 14.37 13.49 3.85
C ARG A 382 14.26 12.41 2.77
N CYS A 383 13.15 11.66 2.74
CA CYS A 383 12.93 10.63 1.74
C CYS A 383 12.84 11.22 0.33
N MET A 384 12.12 12.33 0.16
CA MET A 384 11.98 12.93 -1.16
C MET A 384 13.26 13.58 -1.66
N ALA A 385 14.09 14.15 -0.79
CA ALA A 385 15.43 14.63 -1.17
C ALA A 385 16.31 13.49 -1.73
N GLN A 386 16.26 12.31 -1.11
CA GLN A 386 16.96 11.13 -1.64
C GLN A 386 16.41 10.66 -3.00
N VAL A 387 15.09 10.77 -3.20
CA VAL A 387 14.47 10.45 -4.49
C VAL A 387 14.88 11.44 -5.57
N GLU A 388 14.97 12.72 -5.25
CA GLU A 388 15.46 13.75 -6.18
C GLU A 388 16.90 13.46 -6.62
N GLU A 389 17.77 13.08 -5.69
CA GLU A 389 19.13 12.66 -5.98
C GLU A 389 19.19 11.41 -6.86
N LEU A 390 18.33 10.41 -6.57
CA LEU A 390 18.23 9.21 -7.43
C LEU A 390 17.83 9.57 -8.86
N TYR A 391 16.85 10.47 -9.04
CA TYR A 391 16.41 10.86 -10.37
C TYR A 391 17.52 11.57 -11.15
N GLU A 392 18.26 12.48 -10.50
CA GLU A 392 19.39 13.14 -11.13
C GLU A 392 20.51 12.17 -11.52
N ASN A 393 20.82 11.18 -10.67
CA ASN A 393 21.81 10.15 -10.95
C ASN A 393 21.39 9.28 -12.16
N VAL A 394 20.13 8.83 -12.19
CA VAL A 394 19.56 8.05 -13.30
C VAL A 394 19.61 8.82 -14.62
N ARG A 395 19.34 10.14 -14.59
CA ARG A 395 19.41 10.98 -15.80
C ARG A 395 20.82 11.18 -16.35
N ARG A 396 21.83 11.23 -15.47
CA ARG A 396 23.23 11.41 -15.87
C ARG A 396 23.85 10.16 -16.47
N GLU A 397 23.36 9.00 -16.07
CA GLU A 397 23.89 7.70 -16.50
C GLU A 397 23.19 7.15 -17.76
N THR A 398 22.11 7.78 -18.24
CA THR A 398 21.34 7.41 -19.45
C THR A 398 21.62 8.38 -20.59
#